data_28572fe7393d0b04305dace6a5281a61
#
_entry.id   28572fe7393d0b04305dace6a5281a61
#
_cell.length_a   1.000
_cell.length_b   1.000
_cell.length_c   1.000
_cell.angle_alpha   90.00
_cell.angle_beta   90.00
_cell.angle_gamma   90.00
#
_symmetry.space_group_name_H-M   'P 1'
#
loop_
_entity.id
_entity.type
_entity.pdbx_description
1 polymer ?
#
loop_
_entity_poly.entity_id
_entity_poly.type
_entity_poly.pdbx_seq_one_letter_code
_entity_poly.pdbx_strand_id
1 'polypeptide(L)'
;MRLFGRFALAASVALTLATGAASAQDKKLRIGTEGAYPPFNYASADGTLGGFDIDLGKALCAEMKAECEFSVQDFDGSIPALQAGKFDAIINITITPERAEKVEFTHKYYQTPPAIAVPKDSTISGTSPDDLKGKALGVQTATIHQKFADQKYAGSTVKAYPTGDDARTDMANGRLDAMMDGSIILTEWLKKPDGACCKLLGTLTADPAIHGPGVGIALQKGNKELADKLNAAIDALRANGKYKEINDKYFSFDVYGS
;
A
#
# COMPACT_ATOMS: atom_id res chain seq x y z
N MET A 1 88.77 41.90 5.24
CA MET A 1 88.05 41.51 4.01
C MET A 1 86.96 40.58 4.46
N ARG A 2 85.71 40.99 4.30
CA ARG A 2 84.53 40.40 4.98
C ARG A 2 83.82 39.43 4.04
N LEU A 3 83.64 38.14 4.44
CA LEU A 3 82.80 37.16 3.78
C LEU A 3 81.40 37.27 4.37
N PHE A 4 80.43 37.52 3.51
CA PHE A 4 78.98 37.45 3.81
C PHE A 4 78.43 36.07 3.37
N GLY A 5 78.09 35.23 4.37
CA GLY A 5 77.35 33.98 4.14
C GLY A 5 75.85 34.26 4.02
N ARG A 6 75.22 33.81 2.89
CA ARG A 6 73.78 33.84 2.70
C ARG A 6 73.20 32.51 3.19
N PHE A 7 72.43 32.59 4.26
CA PHE A 7 71.54 31.46 4.65
C PHE A 7 70.23 31.55 3.84
N ALA A 8 69.98 30.52 3.07
CA ALA A 8 68.67 30.34 2.42
C ALA A 8 67.76 29.50 3.35
N LEU A 9 66.70 30.14 3.82
CA LEU A 9 65.66 29.47 4.59
C LEU A 9 64.67 28.82 3.60
N ALA A 10 64.65 27.50 3.51
CA ALA A 10 63.63 26.77 2.76
C ALA A 10 62.40 26.58 3.66
N ALA A 11 61.33 27.31 3.37
CA ALA A 11 60.02 27.13 4.01
C ALA A 11 59.26 26.01 3.29
N SER A 12 59.14 24.85 3.93
CA SER A 12 58.32 23.72 3.46
C SER A 12 56.86 24.00 3.85
N VAL A 13 56.02 24.33 2.87
CA VAL A 13 54.55 24.43 3.01
C VAL A 13 53.98 23.02 2.96
N ALA A 14 53.61 22.45 4.12
CA ALA A 14 52.84 21.23 4.17
C ALA A 14 51.37 21.50 3.82
N LEU A 15 50.97 21.11 2.59
CA LEU A 15 49.60 21.21 2.11
C LEU A 15 48.78 20.02 2.71
N THR A 16 48.11 20.23 3.84
CA THR A 16 47.17 19.24 4.40
C THR A 16 45.93 19.16 3.55
N LEU A 17 45.83 18.11 2.74
CA LEU A 17 44.60 17.69 2.05
C LEU A 17 43.60 17.22 3.12
N ALA A 18 42.72 18.12 3.56
CA ALA A 18 41.53 17.74 4.30
C ALA A 18 40.58 17.01 3.32
N THR A 19 40.65 15.69 3.32
CA THR A 19 39.59 14.86 2.69
C THR A 19 38.32 15.04 3.52
N GLY A 20 37.50 16.02 3.12
CA GLY A 20 36.12 16.13 3.59
C GLY A 20 35.38 14.86 3.21
N ALA A 21 35.16 13.96 4.17
CA ALA A 21 34.17 12.93 4.04
C ALA A 21 32.83 13.64 3.87
N ALA A 22 32.36 13.79 2.62
CA ALA A 22 30.99 14.15 2.36
C ALA A 22 30.15 13.05 3.00
N SER A 23 29.56 13.34 4.17
CA SER A 23 28.50 12.52 4.74
C SER A 23 27.40 12.52 3.68
N ALA A 24 27.29 11.45 2.91
CA ALA A 24 26.11 11.19 2.14
C ALA A 24 24.98 11.13 3.17
N GLN A 25 24.19 12.20 3.24
CA GLN A 25 22.98 12.23 4.04
C GLN A 25 22.12 11.11 3.48
N ASP A 26 21.99 10.00 4.20
CA ASP A 26 21.21 8.85 3.78
C ASP A 26 19.80 9.35 3.42
N LYS A 27 19.50 9.36 2.12
CA LYS A 27 18.26 9.86 1.61
C LYS A 27 17.14 8.97 2.15
N LYS A 28 16.23 9.58 2.92
CA LYS A 28 15.06 8.86 3.44
C LYS A 28 14.27 8.20 2.32
N LEU A 29 13.90 6.94 2.53
CA LEU A 29 13.00 6.23 1.62
C LEU A 29 11.59 6.80 1.75
N ARG A 30 11.11 7.42 0.68
CA ARG A 30 9.78 8.05 0.64
C ARG A 30 8.75 7.01 0.25
N ILE A 31 7.83 6.72 1.17
CA ILE A 31 6.80 5.69 1.00
C ILE A 31 5.43 6.35 0.98
N GLY A 32 4.71 6.18 -0.13
CA GLY A 32 3.32 6.62 -0.26
C GLY A 32 2.34 5.54 0.22
N THR A 33 1.22 5.98 0.79
CA THR A 33 0.09 5.15 1.20
C THR A 33 -1.20 5.94 1.06
N GLU A 34 -2.35 5.27 0.94
CA GLU A 34 -3.63 5.96 0.81
C GLU A 34 -4.07 6.65 2.11
N GLY A 35 -3.90 5.99 3.26
CA GLY A 35 -4.35 6.50 4.54
C GLY A 35 -5.87 6.47 4.76
N ALA A 36 -6.62 5.75 3.94
CA ALA A 36 -8.09 5.63 3.99
C ALA A 36 -8.59 4.17 3.87
N TYR A 37 -7.75 3.19 4.23
CA TYR A 37 -8.01 1.75 4.07
C TYR A 37 -7.79 0.95 5.36
N PRO A 38 -8.55 1.26 6.46
CA PRO A 38 -8.41 0.54 7.73
C PRO A 38 -8.90 -0.92 7.60
N PRO A 39 -8.24 -1.89 8.28
CA PRO A 39 -7.19 -1.74 9.28
C PRO A 39 -5.77 -1.71 8.70
N PHE A 40 -5.61 -1.73 7.38
CA PHE A 40 -4.30 -1.78 6.73
C PHE A 40 -3.55 -0.45 6.83
N ASN A 41 -4.17 0.65 6.40
CA ASN A 41 -3.60 1.99 6.55
C ASN A 41 -4.72 3.02 6.76
N TYR A 42 -4.49 3.95 7.67
CA TYR A 42 -5.41 5.05 7.98
C TYR A 42 -4.65 6.26 8.49
N ALA A 43 -5.23 7.44 8.26
CA ALA A 43 -4.80 8.68 8.87
C ALA A 43 -5.74 9.02 10.04
N SER A 44 -5.17 9.28 11.21
CA SER A 44 -5.90 9.81 12.36
C SER A 44 -6.24 11.30 12.16
N ALA A 45 -7.11 11.86 12.99
CA ALA A 45 -7.53 13.25 12.88
C ALA A 45 -6.37 14.28 13.00
N ASP A 46 -5.29 13.90 13.67
CA ASP A 46 -4.05 14.67 13.79
C ASP A 46 -3.06 14.46 12.63
N GLY A 47 -3.44 13.66 11.62
CA GLY A 47 -2.61 13.30 10.47
C GLY A 47 -1.63 12.15 10.73
N THR A 48 -1.61 11.56 11.92
CA THR A 48 -0.75 10.40 12.22
C THR A 48 -1.20 9.18 11.43
N LEU A 49 -0.27 8.57 10.69
CA LEU A 49 -0.52 7.34 9.95
C LEU A 49 -0.38 6.11 10.85
N GLY A 50 -1.34 5.19 10.73
CA GLY A 50 -1.40 3.92 11.45
C GLY A 50 -1.93 2.79 10.59
N GLY A 51 -1.96 1.58 11.16
CA GLY A 51 -2.44 0.37 10.53
C GLY A 51 -1.36 -0.65 10.22
N PHE A 52 -1.80 -1.83 9.77
CA PHE A 52 -0.92 -2.95 9.47
C PHE A 52 0.21 -2.60 8.49
N ASP A 53 -0.12 -1.91 7.38
CA ASP A 53 0.85 -1.50 6.37
C ASP A 53 1.92 -0.57 6.93
N ILE A 54 1.50 0.36 7.81
CA ILE A 54 2.42 1.33 8.40
C ILE A 54 3.35 0.66 9.41
N ASP A 55 2.81 -0.21 10.28
CA ASP A 55 3.62 -0.95 11.24
C ASP A 55 4.60 -1.90 10.54
N LEU A 56 4.13 -2.62 9.49
CA LEU A 56 4.97 -3.48 8.67
C LEU A 56 6.03 -2.67 7.91
N GLY A 57 5.63 -1.57 7.28
CA GLY A 57 6.56 -0.70 6.56
C GLY A 57 7.66 -0.15 7.46
N LYS A 58 7.34 0.29 8.68
CA LYS A 58 8.33 0.70 9.68
C LYS A 58 9.28 -0.45 10.06
N ALA A 59 8.75 -1.67 10.22
CA ALA A 59 9.57 -2.84 10.52
C ALA A 59 10.49 -3.24 9.35
N LEU A 60 10.01 -3.14 8.10
CA LEU A 60 10.83 -3.35 6.90
C LEU A 60 11.98 -2.34 6.81
N CYS A 61 11.69 -1.06 7.08
CA CYS A 61 12.72 -0.02 7.11
C CYS A 61 13.77 -0.29 8.18
N ALA A 62 13.36 -0.70 9.38
CA ALA A 62 14.26 -1.04 10.47
C ALA A 62 15.15 -2.26 10.11
N GLU A 63 14.56 -3.29 9.48
CA GLU A 63 15.31 -4.48 9.02
C GLU A 63 16.35 -4.11 7.96
N MET A 64 16.01 -3.22 7.02
CA MET A 64 16.93 -2.70 6.01
C MET A 64 17.91 -1.66 6.55
N LYS A 65 17.79 -1.24 7.80
CA LYS A 65 18.55 -0.12 8.40
C LYS A 65 18.41 1.18 7.60
N ALA A 66 17.24 1.43 7.06
CA ALA A 66 16.90 2.61 6.27
C ALA A 66 16.02 3.57 7.08
N GLU A 67 16.23 4.88 6.91
CA GLU A 67 15.26 5.88 7.35
C GLU A 67 14.12 5.95 6.34
N CYS A 68 12.87 5.91 6.83
CA CYS A 68 11.68 5.99 5.98
C CYS A 68 10.77 7.13 6.40
N GLU A 69 10.12 7.70 5.40
CA GLU A 69 9.08 8.71 5.57
C GLU A 69 7.80 8.26 4.86
N PHE A 70 6.68 8.27 5.58
CA PHE A 70 5.39 7.88 5.04
C PHE A 70 4.53 9.12 4.78
N SER A 71 3.90 9.18 3.62
CA SER A 71 3.02 10.29 3.24
C SER A 71 1.77 9.79 2.53
N VAL A 72 0.66 10.54 2.71
CA VAL A 72 -0.61 10.23 2.07
C VAL A 72 -0.57 10.56 0.58
N GLN A 73 -1.15 9.67 -0.21
CA GLN A 73 -1.36 9.79 -1.64
C GLN A 73 -2.65 9.09 -2.03
N ASP A 74 -3.57 9.81 -2.67
CA ASP A 74 -4.81 9.23 -3.19
C ASP A 74 -4.52 8.00 -4.04
N PHE A 75 -5.34 6.96 -3.88
CA PHE A 75 -5.07 5.64 -4.47
C PHE A 75 -4.93 5.68 -5.99
N ASP A 76 -5.82 6.38 -6.69
CA ASP A 76 -5.82 6.49 -8.15
C ASP A 76 -4.58 7.21 -8.70
N GLY A 77 -4.03 8.14 -7.91
CA GLY A 77 -2.79 8.87 -8.21
C GLY A 77 -1.49 8.14 -7.81
N SER A 78 -1.55 7.00 -7.11
CA SER A 78 -0.39 6.35 -6.50
C SER A 78 0.67 5.91 -7.53
N ILE A 79 0.28 5.17 -8.56
CA ILE A 79 1.22 4.72 -9.62
C ILE A 79 1.76 5.90 -10.43
N PRO A 80 0.96 6.87 -10.90
CA PRO A 80 1.47 8.09 -11.52
C PRO A 80 2.47 8.87 -10.66
N ALA A 81 2.19 9.03 -9.36
CA ALA A 81 3.09 9.72 -8.44
C ALA A 81 4.42 8.98 -8.24
N LEU A 82 4.38 7.64 -8.18
CA LEU A 82 5.57 6.79 -8.13
C LEU A 82 6.41 6.94 -9.40
N GLN A 83 5.80 6.88 -10.58
CA GLN A 83 6.47 7.07 -11.87
C GLN A 83 7.10 8.47 -12.03
N ALA A 84 6.44 9.49 -11.49
CA ALA A 84 6.95 10.87 -11.45
C ALA A 84 8.09 11.07 -10.40
N GLY A 85 8.44 10.04 -9.62
CA GLY A 85 9.51 10.13 -8.62
C GLY A 85 9.13 10.90 -7.36
N LYS A 86 7.84 11.12 -7.09
CA LYS A 86 7.37 11.70 -5.83
C LYS A 86 7.68 10.77 -4.66
N PHE A 87 7.56 9.45 -4.88
CA PHE A 87 7.85 8.39 -3.94
C PHE A 87 8.91 7.42 -4.49
N ASP A 88 9.60 6.75 -3.61
CA ASP A 88 10.52 5.67 -3.93
C ASP A 88 9.78 4.31 -3.87
N ALA A 89 8.72 4.23 -3.06
CA ALA A 89 7.83 3.07 -2.93
C ALA A 89 6.39 3.51 -2.64
N ILE A 90 5.41 2.69 -3.05
CA ILE A 90 4.00 2.78 -2.62
C ILE A 90 3.64 1.46 -1.96
N ILE A 91 3.21 1.51 -0.71
CA ILE A 91 2.70 0.34 0.02
C ILE A 91 1.21 0.16 -0.27
N ASN A 92 0.71 -1.09 -0.22
CA ASN A 92 -0.69 -1.45 -0.43
C ASN A 92 -1.16 -1.36 -1.90
N ILE A 93 -0.38 -1.96 -2.81
CA ILE A 93 -0.79 -2.08 -4.21
C ILE A 93 -0.93 -3.56 -4.60
N THR A 94 -2.10 -3.96 -5.03
CA THR A 94 -2.30 -5.33 -5.55
C THR A 94 -1.42 -5.57 -6.76
N ILE A 95 -0.67 -6.67 -6.74
CA ILE A 95 0.20 -7.10 -7.83
C ILE A 95 -0.69 -7.62 -8.96
N THR A 96 -0.68 -6.94 -10.10
CA THR A 96 -1.38 -7.40 -11.30
C THR A 96 -0.46 -7.32 -12.52
N PRO A 97 -0.69 -8.14 -13.57
CA PRO A 97 0.11 -8.05 -14.80
C PRO A 97 0.13 -6.64 -15.39
N GLU A 98 -1.03 -5.98 -15.45
CA GLU A 98 -1.15 -4.62 -15.99
C GLU A 98 -0.33 -3.58 -15.20
N ARG A 99 -0.35 -3.68 -13.86
CA ARG A 99 0.44 -2.78 -13.01
C ARG A 99 1.93 -3.10 -13.09
N ALA A 100 2.28 -4.39 -13.20
CA ALA A 100 3.65 -4.83 -13.36
C ALA A 100 4.33 -4.38 -14.68
N GLU A 101 3.55 -4.01 -15.70
CA GLU A 101 4.10 -3.34 -16.88
C GLU A 101 4.64 -1.94 -16.56
N LYS A 102 4.01 -1.24 -15.60
CA LYS A 102 4.27 0.17 -15.27
C LYS A 102 5.24 0.37 -14.12
N VAL A 103 5.29 -0.58 -13.17
CA VAL A 103 6.07 -0.50 -11.93
C VAL A 103 6.77 -1.83 -11.65
N GLU A 104 7.75 -1.83 -10.73
CA GLU A 104 8.33 -3.03 -10.15
C GLU A 104 7.56 -3.39 -8.89
N PHE A 105 7.57 -4.68 -8.50
CA PHE A 105 6.90 -5.15 -7.30
C PHE A 105 7.81 -5.98 -6.41
N THR A 106 7.55 -5.91 -5.10
CA THR A 106 8.03 -6.93 -4.16
C THR A 106 7.21 -8.21 -4.30
N HIS A 107 7.59 -9.25 -3.55
CA HIS A 107 6.67 -10.33 -3.20
C HIS A 107 5.41 -9.77 -2.54
N LYS A 108 4.31 -10.54 -2.55
CA LYS A 108 3.14 -10.19 -1.74
C LYS A 108 3.53 -10.17 -0.26
N TYR A 109 2.86 -9.32 0.51
CA TYR A 109 2.98 -9.36 1.96
C TYR A 109 1.62 -9.56 2.67
N TYR A 110 0.52 -9.51 1.92
CA TYR A 110 -0.78 -10.04 2.34
C TYR A 110 -1.67 -10.35 1.14
N GLN A 111 -2.83 -10.98 1.40
CA GLN A 111 -3.89 -11.12 0.41
C GLN A 111 -5.26 -11.03 1.08
N THR A 112 -6.26 -10.58 0.33
CA THR A 112 -7.65 -10.50 0.75
C THR A 112 -8.54 -10.89 -0.43
N PRO A 113 -9.42 -11.91 -0.28
CA PRO A 113 -10.38 -12.24 -1.33
C PRO A 113 -11.33 -11.06 -1.58
N PRO A 114 -11.81 -10.85 -2.82
CA PRO A 114 -12.89 -9.90 -3.06
C PRO A 114 -14.19 -10.37 -2.42
N ALA A 115 -15.02 -9.42 -1.99
CA ALA A 115 -16.30 -9.71 -1.36
C ALA A 115 -17.34 -8.62 -1.68
N ILE A 116 -18.60 -8.94 -1.41
CA ILE A 116 -19.73 -8.01 -1.55
C ILE A 116 -20.42 -7.85 -0.21
N ALA A 117 -20.70 -6.60 0.17
CA ALA A 117 -21.60 -6.24 1.25
C ALA A 117 -22.89 -5.61 0.69
N VAL A 118 -23.99 -5.80 1.43
CA VAL A 118 -25.32 -5.28 1.09
C VAL A 118 -26.02 -4.74 2.36
N PRO A 119 -27.05 -3.88 2.24
CA PRO A 119 -27.91 -3.54 3.38
C PRO A 119 -28.48 -4.78 4.05
N LYS A 120 -28.71 -4.71 5.38
CA LYS A 120 -29.24 -5.86 6.14
C LYS A 120 -30.59 -6.36 5.66
N ASP A 121 -31.43 -5.46 5.18
CA ASP A 121 -32.78 -5.70 4.63
C ASP A 121 -32.75 -6.02 3.12
N SER A 122 -31.57 -6.06 2.52
CA SER A 122 -31.43 -6.39 1.09
C SER A 122 -32.02 -7.76 0.75
N THR A 123 -32.73 -7.81 -0.35
CA THR A 123 -33.27 -9.04 -0.96
C THR A 123 -32.29 -9.74 -1.91
N ILE A 124 -31.10 -9.16 -2.12
CA ILE A 124 -30.05 -9.80 -2.90
C ILE A 124 -29.55 -11.03 -2.11
N SER A 125 -29.62 -12.21 -2.74
CA SER A 125 -29.37 -13.49 -2.07
C SER A 125 -28.09 -14.19 -2.51
N GLY A 126 -27.47 -13.71 -3.61
CA GLY A 126 -26.24 -14.25 -4.18
C GLY A 126 -25.28 -13.17 -4.66
N THR A 127 -24.06 -13.60 -4.95
CA THR A 127 -22.97 -12.70 -5.37
C THR A 127 -22.69 -12.74 -6.87
N SER A 128 -23.49 -13.49 -7.63
CA SER A 128 -23.28 -13.61 -9.09
C SER A 128 -23.66 -12.31 -9.82
N PRO A 129 -23.13 -12.07 -11.03
CA PRO A 129 -23.54 -10.93 -11.85
C PRO A 129 -25.05 -10.86 -12.08
N ASP A 130 -25.73 -11.99 -12.19
CA ASP A 130 -27.18 -12.03 -12.39
C ASP A 130 -27.95 -11.61 -11.14
N ASP A 131 -27.45 -11.93 -9.93
CA ASP A 131 -28.06 -11.51 -8.66
C ASP A 131 -27.99 -9.98 -8.47
N LEU A 132 -26.98 -9.32 -9.06
CA LEU A 132 -26.79 -7.88 -8.97
C LEU A 132 -27.26 -7.10 -10.19
N LYS A 133 -27.92 -7.76 -11.15
CA LYS A 133 -28.42 -7.08 -12.36
C LYS A 133 -29.41 -5.96 -12.01
N GLY A 134 -29.18 -4.78 -12.59
CA GLY A 134 -29.99 -3.57 -12.33
C GLY A 134 -29.72 -2.90 -10.98
N LYS A 135 -28.75 -3.38 -10.18
CA LYS A 135 -28.39 -2.85 -8.86
C LYS A 135 -27.27 -1.81 -8.95
N ALA A 136 -27.27 -0.87 -8.03
CA ALA A 136 -26.18 0.10 -7.84
C ALA A 136 -25.06 -0.56 -7.04
N LEU A 137 -23.91 -0.82 -7.69
CA LEU A 137 -22.74 -1.47 -7.12
C LEU A 137 -21.62 -0.43 -6.90
N GLY A 138 -21.29 -0.14 -5.65
CA GLY A 138 -20.22 0.77 -5.27
C GLY A 138 -18.85 0.10 -5.27
N VAL A 139 -17.85 0.80 -5.78
CA VAL A 139 -16.43 0.38 -5.80
C VAL A 139 -15.52 1.59 -5.63
N GLN A 140 -14.28 1.38 -5.20
CA GLN A 140 -13.29 2.46 -5.24
C GLN A 140 -12.65 2.55 -6.63
N THR A 141 -12.43 3.78 -7.10
CA THR A 141 -11.80 4.12 -8.39
C THR A 141 -10.38 3.53 -8.50
N ALA A 142 -10.02 3.10 -9.71
CA ALA A 142 -8.69 2.57 -10.08
C ALA A 142 -8.28 1.28 -9.34
N THR A 143 -9.21 0.66 -8.59
CA THR A 143 -8.96 -0.62 -7.91
C THR A 143 -9.19 -1.82 -8.83
N ILE A 144 -8.68 -2.97 -8.38
CA ILE A 144 -9.00 -4.28 -8.99
C ILE A 144 -10.51 -4.58 -8.87
N HIS A 145 -11.17 -4.07 -7.83
CA HIS A 145 -12.61 -4.27 -7.60
C HIS A 145 -13.43 -3.52 -8.63
N GLN A 146 -13.05 -2.26 -8.97
CA GLN A 146 -13.67 -1.54 -10.08
C GLN A 146 -13.48 -2.31 -11.38
N LYS A 147 -12.24 -2.69 -11.71
CA LYS A 147 -11.95 -3.44 -12.95
C LYS A 147 -12.78 -4.73 -13.04
N PHE A 148 -12.89 -5.46 -11.93
CA PHE A 148 -13.68 -6.69 -11.88
C PHE A 148 -15.18 -6.42 -12.03
N ALA A 149 -15.70 -5.38 -11.37
CA ALA A 149 -17.09 -4.97 -11.49
C ALA A 149 -17.43 -4.55 -12.94
N ASP A 150 -16.60 -3.72 -13.56
CA ASP A 150 -16.78 -3.26 -14.94
C ASP A 150 -16.81 -4.42 -15.94
N GLN A 151 -15.98 -5.44 -15.72
CA GLN A 151 -15.87 -6.58 -16.64
C GLN A 151 -16.92 -7.67 -16.40
N LYS A 152 -17.28 -7.93 -15.15
CA LYS A 152 -18.13 -9.07 -14.80
C LYS A 152 -19.57 -8.68 -14.44
N TYR A 153 -19.77 -7.44 -13.95
CA TYR A 153 -21.06 -6.97 -13.48
C TYR A 153 -21.67 -5.88 -14.41
N ALA A 154 -21.46 -6.01 -15.71
CA ALA A 154 -21.95 -5.05 -16.72
C ALA A 154 -23.48 -4.85 -16.71
N GLY A 155 -24.23 -5.75 -16.09
CA GLY A 155 -25.67 -5.60 -15.86
C GLY A 155 -26.04 -4.72 -14.68
N SER A 156 -25.08 -4.35 -13.84
CA SER A 156 -25.21 -3.44 -12.68
C SER A 156 -24.86 -2.02 -13.07
N THR A 157 -25.31 -1.05 -12.27
CA THR A 157 -24.83 0.33 -12.36
C THR A 157 -23.61 0.47 -11.44
N VAL A 158 -22.40 0.35 -12.00
CA VAL A 158 -21.16 0.51 -11.24
C VAL A 158 -20.95 1.98 -10.92
N LYS A 159 -20.85 2.31 -9.62
CA LYS A 159 -20.54 3.65 -9.11
C LYS A 159 -19.14 3.65 -8.50
N ALA A 160 -18.21 4.39 -9.10
CA ALA A 160 -16.85 4.51 -8.63
C ALA A 160 -16.69 5.74 -7.71
N TYR A 161 -15.99 5.57 -6.59
CA TYR A 161 -15.75 6.59 -5.56
C TYR A 161 -14.25 6.84 -5.39
N PRO A 162 -13.84 8.06 -5.03
CA PRO A 162 -12.42 8.35 -4.76
C PRO A 162 -11.82 7.46 -3.69
N THR A 163 -12.57 7.23 -2.59
CA THR A 163 -12.15 6.35 -1.49
C THR A 163 -13.18 5.26 -1.21
N GLY A 164 -12.74 4.17 -0.57
CA GLY A 164 -13.63 3.14 -0.06
C GLY A 164 -14.56 3.67 1.04
N ASP A 165 -14.13 4.68 1.82
CA ASP A 165 -14.95 5.33 2.86
C ASP A 165 -16.13 6.11 2.26
N ASP A 166 -15.95 6.77 1.11
CA ASP A 166 -17.04 7.44 0.40
C ASP A 166 -18.09 6.42 -0.07
N ALA A 167 -17.66 5.29 -0.62
CA ALA A 167 -18.57 4.22 -1.01
C ALA A 167 -19.32 3.62 0.20
N ARG A 168 -18.63 3.40 1.33
CA ARG A 168 -19.25 2.93 2.58
C ARG A 168 -20.27 3.93 3.12
N THR A 169 -19.96 5.22 3.06
CA THR A 169 -20.89 6.28 3.44
C THR A 169 -22.13 6.30 2.57
N ASP A 170 -21.99 6.13 1.26
CA ASP A 170 -23.12 6.06 0.35
C ASP A 170 -23.96 4.79 0.54
N MET A 171 -23.31 3.66 0.87
CA MET A 171 -23.99 2.42 1.27
C MET A 171 -24.83 2.63 2.53
N ALA A 172 -24.25 3.20 3.58
CA ALA A 172 -24.94 3.46 4.85
C ALA A 172 -26.13 4.42 4.70
N ASN A 173 -26.06 5.32 3.71
CA ASN A 173 -27.14 6.26 3.40
C ASN A 173 -28.17 5.70 2.38
N GLY A 174 -28.10 4.42 2.01
CA GLY A 174 -29.06 3.77 1.10
C GLY A 174 -28.95 4.22 -0.36
N ARG A 175 -27.80 4.78 -0.79
CA ARG A 175 -27.56 5.18 -2.18
C ARG A 175 -26.90 4.10 -3.04
N LEU A 176 -26.56 2.98 -2.42
CA LEU A 176 -26.02 1.77 -3.05
C LEU A 176 -26.87 0.55 -2.64
N ASP A 177 -27.06 -0.38 -3.57
CA ASP A 177 -27.67 -1.70 -3.30
C ASP A 177 -26.62 -2.71 -2.83
N ALA A 178 -25.37 -2.55 -3.27
CA ALA A 178 -24.24 -3.40 -2.94
C ALA A 178 -22.92 -2.62 -3.00
N MET A 179 -21.90 -3.12 -2.32
CA MET A 179 -20.52 -2.61 -2.39
C MET A 179 -19.56 -3.78 -2.55
N MET A 180 -18.56 -3.64 -3.43
CA MET A 180 -17.49 -4.63 -3.61
C MET A 180 -16.16 -4.05 -3.13
N ASP A 181 -15.47 -4.81 -2.28
CA ASP A 181 -14.14 -4.49 -1.75
C ASP A 181 -13.46 -5.78 -1.26
N GLY A 182 -12.27 -5.71 -0.68
CA GLY A 182 -11.63 -6.82 -0.01
C GLY A 182 -12.44 -7.32 1.20
N SER A 183 -12.52 -8.63 1.38
CA SER A 183 -13.35 -9.25 2.42
C SER A 183 -12.95 -8.80 3.84
N ILE A 184 -11.67 -8.59 4.09
CA ILE A 184 -11.15 -8.13 5.38
C ILE A 184 -11.67 -6.73 5.69
N ILE A 185 -11.55 -5.80 4.73
CA ILE A 185 -12.04 -4.43 4.86
C ILE A 185 -13.53 -4.40 5.18
N LEU A 186 -14.32 -5.11 4.39
CA LEU A 186 -15.77 -5.15 4.59
C LEU A 186 -16.10 -5.77 5.96
N THR A 187 -15.45 -6.85 6.34
CA THR A 187 -15.69 -7.51 7.62
C THR A 187 -15.36 -6.61 8.81
N GLU A 188 -14.24 -5.88 8.75
CA GLU A 188 -13.85 -4.95 9.82
C GLU A 188 -14.74 -3.71 9.87
N TRP A 189 -15.19 -3.18 8.72
CA TRP A 189 -16.17 -2.11 8.68
C TRP A 189 -17.51 -2.52 9.28
N LEU A 190 -18.02 -3.71 8.94
CA LEU A 190 -19.30 -4.23 9.43
C LEU A 190 -19.37 -4.42 10.95
N LYS A 191 -18.21 -4.47 11.64
CA LYS A 191 -18.13 -4.52 13.11
C LYS A 191 -18.27 -3.15 13.76
N LYS A 192 -18.14 -2.06 12.98
CA LYS A 192 -18.20 -0.68 13.46
C LYS A 192 -19.62 -0.13 13.43
N PRO A 193 -19.92 0.96 14.19
CA PRO A 193 -21.24 1.59 14.18
C PRO A 193 -21.71 2.04 12.80
N ASP A 194 -20.82 2.57 11.98
CA ASP A 194 -21.09 3.02 10.60
C ASP A 194 -21.38 1.86 9.63
N GLY A 195 -20.89 0.66 9.92
CA GLY A 195 -21.21 -0.58 9.19
C GLY A 195 -22.45 -1.31 9.70
N ALA A 196 -23.09 -0.81 10.79
CA ALA A 196 -24.23 -1.47 11.41
C ALA A 196 -25.48 -1.58 10.52
N CYS A 197 -25.57 -0.80 9.44
CA CYS A 197 -26.64 -0.87 8.41
C CYS A 197 -26.63 -2.17 7.62
N CYS A 198 -25.49 -2.84 7.55
CA CYS A 198 -25.14 -3.69 6.43
C CYS A 198 -24.69 -5.09 6.90
N LYS A 199 -24.53 -6.01 5.96
CA LYS A 199 -24.05 -7.38 6.17
C LYS A 199 -23.16 -7.81 5.02
N LEU A 200 -22.23 -8.71 5.28
CA LEU A 200 -21.47 -9.39 4.23
C LEU A 200 -22.42 -10.32 3.48
N LEU A 201 -22.51 -10.14 2.16
CA LEU A 201 -23.29 -11.04 1.31
C LEU A 201 -22.50 -12.32 1.05
N GLY A 202 -21.21 -12.19 0.74
CA GLY A 202 -20.30 -13.30 0.53
C GLY A 202 -18.99 -12.88 -0.09
N THR A 203 -18.02 -13.79 -0.07
CA THR A 203 -16.77 -13.68 -0.80
C THR A 203 -16.93 -14.13 -2.24
N LEU A 204 -16.11 -13.58 -3.13
CA LEU A 204 -16.07 -13.93 -4.53
C LEU A 204 -14.87 -14.82 -4.84
N THR A 205 -15.00 -15.63 -5.87
CA THR A 205 -13.85 -16.32 -6.43
C THR A 205 -12.94 -15.29 -7.11
N ALA A 206 -11.69 -15.22 -6.66
CA ALA A 206 -10.70 -14.33 -7.26
C ALA A 206 -10.42 -14.75 -8.70
N ASP A 207 -10.42 -13.80 -9.62
CA ASP A 207 -9.90 -13.98 -10.98
C ASP A 207 -8.41 -13.66 -10.98
N PRO A 208 -7.51 -14.63 -11.18
CA PRO A 208 -6.06 -14.39 -11.09
C PRO A 208 -5.54 -13.30 -12.03
N ALA A 209 -6.20 -13.10 -13.18
CA ALA A 209 -5.81 -12.07 -14.15
C ALA A 209 -6.12 -10.63 -13.65
N ILE A 210 -7.07 -10.49 -12.72
CA ILE A 210 -7.51 -9.20 -12.17
C ILE A 210 -6.98 -9.02 -10.75
N HIS A 211 -7.14 -10.05 -9.90
CA HIS A 211 -6.82 -9.95 -8.47
C HIS A 211 -5.36 -10.29 -8.15
N GLY A 212 -4.64 -10.94 -9.09
CA GLY A 212 -3.23 -11.31 -8.93
C GLY A 212 -2.97 -12.23 -7.70
N PRO A 213 -1.71 -12.34 -7.27
CA PRO A 213 -1.33 -13.21 -6.15
C PRO A 213 -1.56 -12.58 -4.77
N GLY A 214 -1.80 -11.27 -4.70
CA GLY A 214 -1.94 -10.52 -3.45
C GLY A 214 -1.40 -9.10 -3.57
N VAL A 215 -1.19 -8.49 -2.41
CA VAL A 215 -0.76 -7.10 -2.27
C VAL A 215 0.74 -7.05 -2.00
N GLY A 216 1.44 -6.20 -2.74
CA GLY A 216 2.87 -5.94 -2.62
C GLY A 216 3.18 -4.46 -2.47
N ILE A 217 4.47 -4.15 -2.44
CA ILE A 217 5.00 -2.80 -2.48
C ILE A 217 5.40 -2.50 -3.92
N ALA A 218 4.85 -1.43 -4.48
CA ALA A 218 5.18 -0.97 -5.82
C ALA A 218 6.37 -0.01 -5.77
N LEU A 219 7.27 -0.15 -6.73
CA LEU A 219 8.51 0.61 -6.88
C LEU A 219 8.62 1.17 -8.29
N GLN A 220 9.48 2.14 -8.51
CA GLN A 220 9.77 2.59 -9.87
C GLN A 220 10.21 1.41 -10.74
N LYS A 221 9.72 1.38 -11.98
CA LYS A 221 10.02 0.31 -12.92
C LYS A 221 11.52 0.08 -13.08
N GLY A 222 11.96 -1.16 -12.92
CA GLY A 222 13.37 -1.57 -13.01
C GLY A 222 14.18 -1.38 -11.73
N ASN A 223 13.61 -0.83 -10.64
CA ASN A 223 14.31 -0.72 -9.35
C ASN A 223 14.34 -2.06 -8.62
N LYS A 224 15.01 -3.05 -9.23
CA LYS A 224 15.14 -4.40 -8.69
C LYS A 224 15.95 -4.45 -7.41
N GLU A 225 16.95 -3.59 -7.27
CA GLU A 225 17.79 -3.52 -6.06
C GLU A 225 16.94 -3.24 -4.81
N LEU A 226 16.04 -2.26 -4.87
CA LEU A 226 15.16 -1.95 -3.74
C LEU A 226 14.10 -3.06 -3.56
N ALA A 227 13.58 -3.64 -4.65
CA ALA A 227 12.66 -4.76 -4.57
C ALA A 227 13.29 -5.97 -3.86
N ASP A 228 14.52 -6.32 -4.19
CA ASP A 228 15.25 -7.43 -3.57
C ASP A 228 15.53 -7.17 -2.08
N LYS A 229 15.90 -5.94 -1.72
CA LYS A 229 16.08 -5.55 -0.30
C LYS A 229 14.79 -5.67 0.50
N LEU A 230 13.68 -5.19 -0.06
CA LEU A 230 12.36 -5.29 0.58
C LEU A 230 11.90 -6.74 0.68
N ASN A 231 12.11 -7.55 -0.36
CA ASN A 231 11.81 -8.98 -0.35
C ASN A 231 12.58 -9.71 0.75
N ALA A 232 13.89 -9.48 0.84
CA ALA A 232 14.71 -10.06 1.90
C ALA A 232 14.24 -9.62 3.30
N ALA A 233 13.81 -8.36 3.46
CA ALA A 233 13.26 -7.87 4.71
C ALA A 233 11.89 -8.51 5.03
N ILE A 234 10.98 -8.67 4.05
CA ILE A 234 9.71 -9.39 4.22
C ILE A 234 9.98 -10.82 4.71
N ASP A 235 10.89 -11.53 4.07
CA ASP A 235 11.24 -12.90 4.42
C ASP A 235 11.86 -13.00 5.81
N ALA A 236 12.76 -12.07 6.16
CA ALA A 236 13.37 -11.98 7.49
C ALA A 236 12.33 -11.74 8.59
N LEU A 237 11.40 -10.78 8.40
CA LEU A 237 10.32 -10.50 9.37
C LEU A 237 9.37 -11.69 9.53
N ARG A 238 9.13 -12.46 8.48
CA ARG A 238 8.35 -13.70 8.56
C ARG A 238 9.11 -14.79 9.32
N ALA A 239 10.39 -14.95 9.03
CA ALA A 239 11.21 -15.99 9.66
C ALA A 239 11.47 -15.74 11.15
N ASN A 240 11.68 -14.48 11.56
CA ASN A 240 11.97 -14.10 12.96
C ASN A 240 10.71 -13.88 13.81
N GLY A 241 9.50 -14.02 13.24
CA GLY A 241 8.22 -13.86 13.93
C GLY A 241 7.73 -12.42 14.08
N LYS A 242 8.47 -11.41 13.62
CA LYS A 242 8.06 -10.00 13.72
C LYS A 242 6.83 -9.70 12.86
N TYR A 243 6.73 -10.32 11.69
CA TYR A 243 5.52 -10.24 10.86
C TYR A 243 4.29 -10.73 11.64
N LYS A 244 4.39 -11.88 12.30
CA LYS A 244 3.29 -12.43 13.12
C LYS A 244 2.92 -11.51 14.26
N GLU A 245 3.90 -10.95 14.97
CA GLU A 245 3.65 -9.97 16.05
C GLU A 245 2.84 -8.76 15.55
N ILE A 246 3.17 -8.25 14.35
CA ILE A 246 2.45 -7.14 13.74
C ILE A 246 1.06 -7.61 13.27
N ASN A 247 0.97 -8.76 12.60
CA ASN A 247 -0.29 -9.35 12.15
C ASN A 247 -1.31 -9.46 13.30
N ASP A 248 -0.89 -10.01 14.43
CA ASP A 248 -1.76 -10.32 15.56
C ASP A 248 -2.33 -9.08 16.27
N LYS A 249 -1.78 -7.88 15.99
CA LYS A 249 -2.37 -6.61 16.46
C LYS A 249 -3.66 -6.25 15.71
N TYR A 250 -3.78 -6.70 14.46
CA TYR A 250 -4.84 -6.28 13.55
C TYR A 250 -5.78 -7.42 13.17
N PHE A 251 -5.28 -8.66 13.14
CA PHE A 251 -5.99 -9.82 12.62
C PHE A 251 -5.87 -11.02 13.56
N SER A 252 -6.95 -11.80 13.65
CA SER A 252 -6.97 -13.07 14.39
C SER A 252 -6.53 -14.28 13.56
N PHE A 253 -6.06 -14.06 12.35
CA PHE A 253 -5.58 -15.06 11.39
C PHE A 253 -4.36 -14.52 10.64
N ASP A 254 -3.60 -15.40 9.97
CA ASP A 254 -2.47 -14.97 9.14
C ASP A 254 -2.98 -14.34 7.84
N VAL A 255 -2.85 -13.01 7.72
CA VAL A 255 -3.31 -12.25 6.55
C VAL A 255 -2.43 -12.48 5.31
N TYR A 256 -1.25 -13.05 5.49
CA TYR A 256 -0.37 -13.40 4.36
C TYR A 256 -1.04 -14.40 3.42
N GLY A 257 -1.86 -15.30 3.97
CA GLY A 257 -2.53 -16.34 3.22
C GLY A 257 -1.57 -17.43 2.72
N SER A 258 -2.07 -18.28 1.87
CA SER A 258 -1.31 -19.37 1.25
C SER A 258 -0.55 -18.92 0.00
#